data_97669eef7d90e7446ac8cca5e75f9aff
#
_entry.id   97669eef7d90e7446ac8cca5e75f9aff
#
_cell.length_a   1.000
_cell.length_b   1.000
_cell.length_c   1.000
_cell.angle_alpha   90.00
_cell.angle_beta   90.00
_cell.angle_gamma   90.00
#
_symmetry.space_group_name_H-M   'P 1'
#
loop_
_entity.id
_entity.type
_entity.pdbx_description
1 polymer ?
#
loop_
_entity_poly.entity_id
_entity_poly.type
_entity_poly.pdbx_seq_one_letter_code
_entity_poly.pdbx_strand_id
1 'polypeptide(L)'
;MAELILEPYAVVQDWHLPGTDVRWESLLSEYLQRIAQRCAASGKCVIGHIKALSTFADQGYLRISVVAANIPASIEGKAPPRCVSLELTLNVLVYGLDRNIVEKITLETASEIARQRKGEVHQKNFPHASDHLFHSNQQNPSKGETQ
;
A
#
# COMPACT_ATOMS: atom_id res chain seq x y z
N MET A 1 17.77 -5.84 26.35
CA MET A 1 17.31 -5.03 25.27
C MET A 1 15.92 -5.47 24.82
N ALA A 2 15.10 -4.53 24.56
CA ALA A 2 13.76 -4.88 24.16
C ALA A 2 13.75 -5.56 22.79
N GLU A 3 12.88 -6.49 22.67
CA GLU A 3 12.69 -7.18 21.42
C GLU A 3 12.02 -6.26 20.42
N LEU A 4 12.52 -6.27 19.20
CA LEU A 4 11.97 -5.42 18.16
C LEU A 4 10.80 -6.11 17.51
N ILE A 5 9.61 -5.60 17.75
CA ILE A 5 8.41 -6.15 17.14
C ILE A 5 8.19 -5.43 15.82
N LEU A 6 8.21 -6.18 14.74
CA LEU A 6 8.10 -5.63 13.41
C LEU A 6 6.72 -5.94 12.87
N GLU A 7 5.82 -4.98 13.03
CA GLU A 7 4.49 -5.12 12.52
C GLU A 7 4.30 -4.17 11.37
N PRO A 8 4.18 -4.68 10.17
CA PRO A 8 3.88 -3.78 9.05
C PRO A 8 2.48 -3.24 9.19
N TYR A 9 2.30 -2.03 8.73
CA TYR A 9 0.96 -1.49 8.58
C TYR A 9 0.42 -1.97 7.25
N ALA A 10 -0.72 -2.65 7.28
CA ALA A 10 -1.33 -3.20 6.08
C ALA A 10 -2.73 -2.64 5.93
N VAL A 11 -3.10 -2.33 4.71
CA VAL A 11 -4.42 -1.78 4.43
C VAL A 11 -4.83 -2.16 3.02
N VAL A 12 -6.14 -2.32 2.81
CA VAL A 12 -6.71 -2.50 1.49
C VAL A 12 -7.52 -1.27 1.16
N GLN A 13 -7.31 -0.73 -0.03
CA GLN A 13 -7.94 0.51 -0.46
C GLN A 13 -8.59 0.33 -1.81
N ASP A 14 -9.77 0.94 -1.97
CA ASP A 14 -10.39 1.05 -3.27
C ASP A 14 -10.16 2.45 -3.79
N TRP A 15 -9.59 2.55 -4.98
CA TRP A 15 -9.29 3.81 -5.62
C TRP A 15 -10.18 4.00 -6.82
N HIS A 16 -10.72 5.19 -6.96
CA HIS A 16 -11.48 5.58 -8.13
C HIS A 16 -11.07 6.97 -8.55
N LEU A 17 -10.51 7.08 -9.75
CA LEU A 17 -10.09 8.36 -10.30
C LEU A 17 -10.77 8.57 -11.64
N PRO A 18 -11.55 9.64 -11.80
CA PRO A 18 -12.24 9.87 -13.06
C PRO A 18 -11.25 10.24 -14.16
N GLY A 19 -11.62 9.92 -15.36
CA GLY A 19 -10.78 10.20 -16.53
C GLY A 19 -10.26 8.94 -17.16
N THR A 20 -9.91 9.03 -18.41
CA THR A 20 -9.43 7.87 -19.16
C THR A 20 -7.93 7.90 -19.39
N ASP A 21 -7.25 8.87 -18.80
CA ASP A 21 -5.82 9.08 -19.00
C ASP A 21 -5.01 8.88 -17.73
N VAL A 22 -5.54 8.16 -16.75
CA VAL A 22 -4.84 7.94 -15.51
C VAL A 22 -3.65 7.01 -15.75
N ARG A 23 -2.48 7.46 -15.37
CA ARG A 23 -1.28 6.65 -15.45
C ARG A 23 -1.02 6.04 -14.09
N TRP A 24 -1.63 4.90 -13.85
CA TRP A 24 -1.56 4.25 -12.54
C TRP A 24 -0.15 3.90 -12.13
N GLU A 25 0.70 3.51 -13.08
CA GLU A 25 2.08 3.16 -12.77
C GLU A 25 2.81 4.34 -12.11
N SER A 26 2.69 5.50 -12.74
CA SER A 26 3.33 6.70 -12.21
C SER A 26 2.70 7.17 -10.93
N LEU A 27 1.38 7.14 -10.89
CA LEU A 27 0.63 7.66 -9.74
C LEU A 27 0.89 6.84 -8.49
N LEU A 28 0.87 5.51 -8.61
CA LEU A 28 1.09 4.66 -7.47
C LEU A 28 2.56 4.66 -7.05
N SER A 29 3.48 4.81 -8.00
CA SER A 29 4.89 4.98 -7.66
C SER A 29 5.08 6.24 -6.83
N GLU A 30 4.45 7.33 -7.25
CA GLU A 30 4.51 8.57 -6.51
C GLU A 30 3.91 8.41 -5.12
N TYR A 31 2.79 7.69 -5.03
CA TYR A 31 2.14 7.45 -3.76
C TYR A 31 3.09 6.75 -2.77
N LEU A 32 3.68 5.65 -3.18
CA LEU A 32 4.58 4.92 -2.31
C LEU A 32 5.84 5.69 -1.97
N GLN A 33 6.40 6.40 -2.95
CA GLN A 33 7.58 7.21 -2.68
C GLN A 33 7.28 8.36 -1.74
N ARG A 34 6.11 8.96 -1.85
CA ARG A 34 5.73 10.05 -0.95
C ARG A 34 5.53 9.54 0.46
N ILE A 35 4.99 8.33 0.63
CA ILE A 35 4.90 7.72 1.96
C ILE A 35 6.31 7.59 2.54
N ALA A 36 7.24 7.05 1.77
CA ALA A 36 8.61 6.86 2.24
C ALA A 36 9.26 8.18 2.64
N GLN A 37 9.07 9.21 1.81
CA GLN A 37 9.65 10.52 2.08
C GLN A 37 9.09 11.14 3.34
N ARG A 38 7.79 11.01 3.54
CA ARG A 38 7.14 11.57 4.71
C ARG A 38 7.50 10.82 5.98
N CYS A 39 7.65 9.51 5.89
CA CYS A 39 8.13 8.74 7.03
C CYS A 39 9.54 9.17 7.39
N ALA A 40 10.41 9.31 6.40
CA ALA A 40 11.78 9.72 6.65
C ALA A 40 11.85 11.11 7.27
N ALA A 41 10.92 12.00 6.91
CA ALA A 41 10.89 13.36 7.44
C ALA A 41 10.29 13.43 8.83
N SER A 42 9.57 12.41 9.26
CA SER A 42 8.88 12.43 10.55
C SER A 42 9.76 12.10 11.73
N GLY A 43 10.94 11.53 11.50
CA GLY A 43 11.83 11.18 12.58
C GLY A 43 12.88 10.19 12.13
N LYS A 44 13.65 9.72 13.08
CA LYS A 44 14.68 8.73 12.78
C LYS A 44 14.02 7.40 12.54
N CYS A 45 14.04 6.94 11.32
CA CYS A 45 13.45 5.67 10.99
C CYS A 45 14.21 5.01 9.86
N VAL A 46 13.94 3.73 9.66
CA VAL A 46 14.50 2.96 8.57
C VAL A 46 13.34 2.37 7.79
N ILE A 47 13.33 2.62 6.50
CA ILE A 47 12.32 2.01 5.62
C ILE A 47 12.74 0.57 5.39
N GLY A 48 11.91 -0.39 5.79
CA GLY A 48 12.14 -1.77 5.45
C GLY A 48 11.70 -2.02 4.02
N HIS A 49 10.42 -1.79 3.77
CA HIS A 49 9.88 -1.80 2.42
C HIS A 49 8.47 -1.23 2.45
N ILE A 50 8.05 -0.70 1.33
CA ILE A 50 6.67 -0.30 1.10
C ILE A 50 6.27 -0.99 -0.20
N LYS A 51 5.27 -1.86 -0.11
CA LYS A 51 4.86 -2.68 -1.26
C LYS A 51 3.38 -2.55 -1.48
N ALA A 52 3.01 -2.53 -2.75
CA ALA A 52 1.61 -2.47 -3.13
C ALA A 52 1.34 -3.45 -4.24
N LEU A 53 0.19 -4.11 -4.13
CA LEU A 53 -0.33 -4.93 -5.21
C LEU A 53 -1.67 -4.35 -5.61
N SER A 54 -1.78 -3.96 -6.87
CA SER A 54 -3.02 -3.43 -7.42
C SER A 54 -3.62 -4.46 -8.33
N THR A 55 -4.91 -4.69 -8.18
CA THR A 55 -5.64 -5.57 -9.08
C THR A 55 -6.75 -4.78 -9.75
N PHE A 56 -7.02 -5.14 -10.99
CA PHE A 56 -8.03 -4.47 -11.81
C PHE A 56 -9.13 -5.48 -12.11
N ALA A 57 -10.35 -4.97 -12.25
CA ALA A 57 -11.52 -5.83 -12.30
C ALA A 57 -11.41 -6.94 -13.33
N ASP A 58 -10.92 -6.63 -14.52
CA ASP A 58 -10.94 -7.61 -15.59
C ASP A 58 -9.65 -8.38 -15.71
N GLN A 59 -8.55 -7.72 -15.58
CA GLN A 59 -7.27 -8.36 -15.79
C GLN A 59 -6.17 -7.38 -15.48
N GLY A 60 -5.00 -7.95 -15.29
CA GLY A 60 -3.84 -7.12 -15.06
C GLY A 60 -3.59 -6.87 -13.59
N TYR A 61 -2.36 -6.55 -13.32
CA TYR A 61 -1.94 -6.21 -11.97
C TYR A 61 -0.75 -5.27 -12.05
N LEU A 62 -0.54 -4.56 -10.95
CA LEU A 62 0.66 -3.77 -10.75
C LEU A 62 1.24 -4.12 -9.40
N ARG A 63 2.52 -4.39 -9.38
CA ARG A 63 3.23 -4.61 -8.14
C ARG A 63 4.30 -3.53 -8.04
N ILE A 64 4.24 -2.75 -6.97
CA ILE A 64 5.12 -1.61 -6.82
C ILE A 64 5.83 -1.72 -5.49
N SER A 65 7.11 -1.40 -5.46
CA SER A 65 7.93 -1.58 -4.29
C SER A 65 8.88 -0.40 -4.12
N VAL A 66 8.98 0.11 -2.90
CA VAL A 66 9.92 1.18 -2.53
C VAL A 66 10.70 0.70 -1.33
N VAL A 67 12.02 0.88 -1.37
CA VAL A 67 12.89 0.44 -0.28
C VAL A 67 13.59 1.60 0.42
N ALA A 68 13.52 2.80 -0.14
CA ALA A 68 14.14 3.98 0.47
C ALA A 68 13.50 5.23 -0.12
N ALA A 69 13.58 6.31 0.65
CA ALA A 69 12.94 7.57 0.24
C ALA A 69 13.56 8.17 -1.01
N ASN A 70 14.83 7.87 -1.27
CA ASN A 70 15.55 8.48 -2.37
C ASN A 70 15.86 7.51 -3.51
N ILE A 71 15.23 6.34 -3.51
CA ILE A 71 15.41 5.36 -4.57
C ILE A 71 14.09 5.22 -5.30
N PRO A 72 14.09 5.31 -6.63
CA PRO A 72 12.83 5.20 -7.38
C PRO A 72 12.15 3.86 -7.16
N ALA A 73 10.83 3.86 -7.28
CA ALA A 73 10.03 2.66 -7.11
C ALA A 73 10.33 1.64 -8.19
N SER A 74 10.24 0.38 -7.82
CA SER A 74 10.26 -0.72 -8.77
C SER A 74 8.84 -1.05 -9.17
N ILE A 75 8.61 -1.30 -10.44
CA ILE A 75 7.28 -1.56 -10.96
C ILE A 75 7.30 -2.86 -11.74
N GLU A 76 6.33 -3.71 -11.47
CA GLU A 76 6.13 -4.95 -12.21
C GLU A 76 4.67 -5.02 -12.61
N GLY A 77 4.42 -5.44 -13.85
CA GLY A 77 3.04 -5.53 -14.35
C GLY A 77 2.64 -4.29 -15.11
N LYS A 78 1.37 -4.22 -15.45
CA LYS A 78 0.87 -3.15 -16.28
C LYS A 78 -0.62 -2.93 -16.02
N ALA A 79 -1.01 -1.68 -15.91
CA ALA A 79 -2.42 -1.34 -15.73
C ALA A 79 -3.14 -1.45 -17.07
N PRO A 80 -4.41 -1.91 -17.09
CA PRO A 80 -5.20 -1.89 -18.30
C PRO A 80 -5.43 -0.46 -18.76
N PRO A 81 -5.58 -0.24 -20.06
CA PRO A 81 -5.85 1.12 -20.56
C PRO A 81 -7.22 1.60 -20.08
N ARG A 82 -7.32 2.90 -19.88
CA ARG A 82 -8.57 3.56 -19.51
C ARG A 82 -9.21 3.05 -18.23
N CYS A 83 -8.39 2.54 -17.33
CA CYS A 83 -8.89 2.03 -16.07
C CYS A 83 -9.05 3.17 -15.08
N VAL A 84 -10.22 3.28 -14.47
CA VAL A 84 -10.51 4.35 -13.51
C VAL A 84 -10.57 3.85 -12.07
N SER A 85 -10.51 2.54 -11.87
CA SER A 85 -10.66 1.97 -10.53
C SER A 85 -9.71 0.82 -10.33
N LEU A 86 -9.26 0.66 -9.10
CA LEU A 86 -8.46 -0.50 -8.73
C LEU A 86 -8.61 -0.79 -7.25
N GLU A 87 -8.25 -1.98 -6.87
CA GLU A 87 -8.09 -2.36 -5.48
C GLU A 87 -6.61 -2.45 -5.18
N LEU A 88 -6.19 -1.77 -4.11
CA LEU A 88 -4.78 -1.70 -3.73
C LEU A 88 -4.60 -2.37 -2.38
N THR A 89 -3.73 -3.37 -2.32
CA THR A 89 -3.30 -3.94 -1.06
C THR A 89 -1.92 -3.37 -0.76
N LEU A 90 -1.81 -2.66 0.34
CA LEU A 90 -0.60 -1.91 0.68
C LEU A 90 -0.01 -2.43 1.97
N ASN A 91 1.30 -2.57 1.98
CA ASN A 91 2.04 -3.05 3.13
C ASN A 91 3.20 -2.09 3.36
N VAL A 92 3.22 -1.44 4.53
CA VAL A 92 4.23 -0.43 4.85
C VAL A 92 5.00 -0.92 6.06
N LEU A 93 6.27 -1.26 5.87
CA LEU A 93 7.14 -1.72 6.94
C LEU A 93 8.22 -0.68 7.18
N VAL A 94 8.10 0.02 8.30
CA VAL A 94 9.03 1.08 8.68
C VAL A 94 9.41 0.87 10.14
N TYR A 95 10.69 0.89 10.42
CA TYR A 95 11.21 0.73 11.77
C TYR A 95 11.49 2.10 12.37
N GLY A 96 11.09 2.30 13.60
CA GLY A 96 11.41 3.53 14.31
C GLY A 96 10.30 4.55 14.37
N LEU A 97 9.15 4.27 13.75
CA LEU A 97 7.99 5.13 13.84
C LEU A 97 6.81 4.36 14.41
N ASP A 98 6.00 5.03 15.19
CA ASP A 98 4.75 4.48 15.67
C ASP A 98 3.86 4.08 14.50
N ARG A 99 3.18 2.97 14.64
CA ARG A 99 2.23 2.52 13.62
C ARG A 99 1.20 3.60 13.32
N ASN A 100 0.74 4.31 14.36
CA ASN A 100 -0.25 5.37 14.16
C ASN A 100 0.27 6.48 13.25
N ILE A 101 1.55 6.78 13.35
CA ILE A 101 2.16 7.80 12.49
C ILE A 101 2.21 7.29 11.06
N VAL A 102 2.60 6.04 10.88
CA VAL A 102 2.68 5.44 9.54
C VAL A 102 1.29 5.39 8.92
N GLU A 103 0.30 4.99 9.68
CA GLU A 103 -1.07 4.96 9.20
C GLU A 103 -1.55 6.33 8.77
N LYS A 104 -1.32 7.33 9.60
CA LYS A 104 -1.75 8.70 9.29
C LYS A 104 -1.10 9.20 8.00
N ILE A 105 0.20 8.98 7.87
CA ILE A 105 0.93 9.39 6.67
C ILE A 105 0.33 8.72 5.44
N THR A 106 0.08 7.41 5.54
CA THR A 106 -0.44 6.64 4.43
C THR A 106 -1.81 7.15 4.00
N LEU A 107 -2.72 7.33 4.95
CA LEU A 107 -4.08 7.73 4.62
C LEU A 107 -4.14 9.17 4.12
N GLU A 108 -3.37 10.06 4.73
CA GLU A 108 -3.37 11.44 4.27
C GLU A 108 -2.78 11.58 2.87
N THR A 109 -1.73 10.81 2.60
CA THR A 109 -1.12 10.86 1.27
C THR A 109 -2.07 10.35 0.20
N ALA A 110 -2.77 9.25 0.48
CA ALA A 110 -3.76 8.71 -0.45
C ALA A 110 -4.86 9.73 -0.72
N SER A 111 -5.38 10.34 0.34
CA SER A 111 -6.46 11.31 0.19
C SER A 111 -6.02 12.53 -0.61
N GLU A 112 -4.80 12.99 -0.41
CA GLU A 112 -4.30 14.14 -1.16
C GLU A 112 -4.21 13.83 -2.64
N ILE A 113 -3.64 12.68 -2.97
CA ILE A 113 -3.47 12.31 -4.37
C ILE A 113 -4.83 12.14 -5.05
N ALA A 114 -5.75 11.46 -4.38
CA ALA A 114 -7.08 11.26 -4.96
C ALA A 114 -7.79 12.59 -5.17
N ARG A 115 -7.69 13.49 -4.18
CA ARG A 115 -8.37 14.78 -4.27
C ARG A 115 -7.81 15.62 -5.39
N GLN A 116 -6.50 15.59 -5.60
CA GLN A 116 -5.86 16.32 -6.69
C GLN A 116 -6.38 15.88 -8.05
N ARG A 117 -6.85 14.65 -8.14
CA ARG A 117 -7.39 14.08 -9.37
C ARG A 117 -8.91 14.04 -9.36
N LYS A 118 -9.55 14.68 -8.39
CA LYS A 118 -11.01 14.73 -8.25
C LYS A 118 -11.60 13.35 -8.11
N GLY A 119 -10.85 12.45 -7.47
CA GLY A 119 -11.28 11.09 -7.25
C GLY A 119 -11.43 10.77 -5.78
N GLU A 120 -11.54 9.50 -5.50
CA GLU A 120 -11.79 9.01 -4.15
C GLU A 120 -10.94 7.80 -3.85
N VAL A 121 -10.60 7.66 -2.57
CA VAL A 121 -9.97 6.46 -2.08
C VAL A 121 -10.68 6.09 -0.78
N HIS A 122 -11.04 4.82 -0.66
CA HIS A 122 -11.74 4.32 0.51
C HIS A 122 -10.96 3.16 1.11
N GLN A 123 -10.73 3.22 2.42
CA GLN A 123 -10.13 2.10 3.12
C GLN A 123 -11.21 1.06 3.33
N LYS A 124 -10.87 -0.19 3.06
CA LYS A 124 -11.79 -1.27 3.39
C LYS A 124 -11.60 -1.63 4.85
N ASN A 125 -12.71 -1.76 5.55
CA ASN A 125 -12.67 -2.24 6.91
C ASN A 125 -12.39 -3.73 6.84
N PHE A 126 -11.20 -4.09 7.22
CA PHE A 126 -10.70 -5.42 7.04
C PHE A 126 -10.22 -5.92 8.40
N PRO A 127 -11.14 -6.31 9.27
CA PRO A 127 -10.74 -6.79 10.60
C PRO A 127 -9.78 -7.94 10.42
N HIS A 128 -8.72 -7.94 11.19
CA HIS A 128 -7.68 -8.96 11.07
C HIS A 128 -6.98 -8.92 9.72
N ALA A 129 -6.96 -7.75 9.08
CA ALA A 129 -6.32 -7.64 7.78
C ALA A 129 -4.90 -8.18 7.79
N SER A 130 -4.09 -7.75 8.74
CA SER A 130 -2.72 -8.22 8.80
C SER A 130 -2.66 -9.70 9.11
N ASP A 131 -3.55 -10.18 9.98
CA ASP A 131 -3.56 -11.59 10.31
C ASP A 131 -3.88 -12.43 9.07
N HIS A 132 -4.90 -12.05 8.35
CA HIS A 132 -5.28 -12.80 7.17
C HIS A 132 -4.21 -12.75 6.10
N LEU A 133 -3.64 -11.58 5.89
CA LEU A 133 -2.67 -11.42 4.82
C LEU A 133 -1.36 -12.11 5.08
N PHE A 134 -1.01 -12.27 6.35
CA PHE A 134 0.32 -12.77 6.67
C PHE A 134 0.32 -14.11 7.38
N HIS A 135 -0.79 -14.50 7.97
CA HIS A 135 -0.86 -15.76 8.67
C HIS A 135 -1.48 -16.87 7.86
N SER A 136 -2.48 -16.55 7.07
CA SER A 136 -3.15 -17.57 6.29
C SER A 136 -2.20 -18.27 5.32
N ASN A 137 -1.20 -17.59 4.90
CA ASN A 137 -0.23 -18.18 3.98
C ASN A 137 0.59 -19.27 4.60
N GLN A 138 0.58 -19.35 5.88
CA GLN A 138 1.40 -20.32 6.58
C GLN A 138 0.65 -21.59 6.88
N GLN A 139 -0.62 -21.51 6.87
CA GLN A 139 -1.43 -22.65 7.21
C GLN A 139 -2.06 -23.22 6.00
N ASN A 140 -2.44 -23.41 6.39
CA ASN A 140 -3.21 -23.58 5.83
C ASN A 140 -3.71 -24.19 5.75
N PRO A 141 -3.97 -24.33 6.19
CA PRO A 141 -4.67 -24.60 6.28
C PRO A 141 -5.22 -25.31 6.34
N SER A 142 -5.25 -25.60 6.83
CA SER A 142 -5.80 -25.85 7.02
C SER A 142 -6.50 -26.14 7.23
N LYS A 143 -6.71 -26.17 7.69
CA LYS A 143 -7.42 -26.08 7.95
C LYS A 143 -8.08 -26.11 7.71
N GLY A 144 -8.00 -26.04 7.78
CA GLY A 144 -8.68 -25.76 7.74
C GLY A 144 -9.38 -25.86 8.06
N GLU A 145 -9.40 -25.93 8.60
CA GLU A 145 -9.83 -25.66 8.92
C GLU A 145 -10.55 -25.57 8.90
N THR A 146 -10.80 -25.67 9.22
CA THR A 146 -11.39 -25.28 9.11
C THR A 146 -12.06 -25.14 8.88
N GLN A 147 -12.19 -25.24 9.13
CA GLN A 147 -12.82 -24.87 8.72
C GLN A 147 -13.29 -24.69 8.34
#